data_bca06eef8cdad3beea08f7ffe8f34fff
#
_entry.id   bca06eef8cdad3beea08f7ffe8f34fff
#
_cell.length_a   1.000
_cell.length_b   1.000
_cell.length_c   1.000
_cell.angle_alpha   90.00
_cell.angle_beta   90.00
_cell.angle_gamma   90.00
#
_symmetry.space_group_name_H-M   'P 1'
#
loop_
_entity.id
_entity.type
_entity.pdbx_description
1 polymer ?
#
loop_
_entity_poly.entity_id
_entity_poly.type
_entity_poly.pdbx_seq_one_letter_code
_entity_poly.pdbx_strand_id
1 'polypeptide(L)'
;GEYNGNNSTCDFANCPDNGACCFDDGSCIYVMPDSCIQLGGGFQGNGTECETTECPVAGAGDECSNAMIAYDGSNSFETLTATPSANPPSDAQCAGTYLDWDNSPDVWFRYTASSTGGIHITTCDASSYDTSLALYEGSCDNQVACNGDGYTDTGCQSYHSEIDYTVEAGNTYYIRIGGWQGASGTGTLTIE
;
A
#
# COMPACT_ATOMS: atom_id res chain seq x y z
N GLY A 1 34.02 11.67 1.53
CA GLY A 1 35.27 11.11 1.05
C GLY A 1 36.11 12.17 0.40
N GLU A 2 37.43 12.19 0.65
CA GLU A 2 38.34 13.11 -0.01
C GLU A 2 38.51 12.70 -1.48
N TYR A 3 38.35 13.65 -2.41
CA TYR A 3 38.65 13.48 -3.81
C TYR A 3 40.16 13.28 -4.01
N ASN A 4 40.58 12.08 -4.36
CA ASN A 4 42.00 11.72 -4.53
C ASN A 4 42.54 11.89 -5.97
N GLY A 5 41.84 12.63 -6.83
CA GLY A 5 42.28 12.95 -8.19
C GLY A 5 41.81 11.97 -9.30
N ASN A 6 41.95 12.38 -10.57
CA ASN A 6 41.60 11.57 -11.74
C ASN A 6 42.55 10.36 -11.82
N ASN A 7 42.04 9.15 -11.68
CA ASN A 7 42.61 7.80 -11.66
C ASN A 7 42.71 7.12 -10.30
N SER A 8 42.09 7.66 -9.24
CA SER A 8 41.89 6.87 -8.02
C SER A 8 40.79 5.83 -8.27
N THR A 9 41.13 4.57 -8.14
CA THR A 9 40.15 3.49 -8.03
C THR A 9 39.59 3.53 -6.62
N CYS A 10 38.27 3.65 -6.46
CA CYS A 10 37.63 3.41 -5.18
C CYS A 10 37.95 1.99 -4.72
N ASP A 11 38.55 1.87 -3.52
CA ASP A 11 38.65 0.58 -2.88
C ASP A 11 37.23 0.19 -2.41
N PHE A 12 36.73 -0.96 -2.82
CA PHE A 12 35.32 -1.41 -2.59
C PHE A 12 34.83 -1.33 -1.14
N ALA A 13 35.75 -1.13 -0.19
CA ALA A 13 35.44 -1.01 1.24
C ALA A 13 35.10 0.43 1.72
N ASN A 14 35.28 1.48 0.91
CA ASN A 14 35.18 2.87 1.34
C ASN A 14 34.45 3.83 0.37
N CYS A 15 33.87 3.33 -0.71
CA CYS A 15 32.97 4.16 -1.53
C CYS A 15 31.57 4.05 -0.99
N PRO A 16 30.84 5.17 -0.80
CA PRO A 16 29.43 5.09 -0.56
C PRO A 16 28.79 4.42 -1.81
N ASP A 17 28.20 3.25 -1.57
CA ASP A 17 27.55 2.52 -2.64
C ASP A 17 26.37 3.33 -3.16
N ASN A 18 26.25 3.42 -4.49
CA ASN A 18 25.06 3.95 -5.12
C ASN A 18 23.85 3.05 -4.81
N GLY A 19 22.68 3.62 -4.89
CA GLY A 19 21.43 2.90 -4.73
C GLY A 19 20.30 3.60 -5.47
N ALA A 20 19.16 2.98 -5.47
CA ALA A 20 17.94 3.54 -6.03
C ALA A 20 17.53 4.81 -5.27
N CYS A 21 17.27 5.87 -6.00
CA CYS A 21 16.72 7.12 -5.51
C CYS A 21 15.35 7.32 -6.14
N CYS A 22 14.32 7.28 -5.33
CA CYS A 22 12.93 7.41 -5.74
C CYS A 22 12.45 8.85 -5.63
N PHE A 23 11.66 9.29 -6.60
CA PHE A 23 10.99 10.59 -6.60
C PHE A 23 9.48 10.42 -6.47
N ASP A 24 8.79 11.47 -6.07
CA ASP A 24 7.34 11.49 -5.84
C ASP A 24 6.50 11.18 -7.11
N ASP A 25 7.10 11.23 -8.28
CA ASP A 25 6.46 10.84 -9.55
C ASP A 25 6.66 9.35 -9.92
N GLY A 26 7.26 8.57 -9.01
CA GLY A 26 7.59 7.17 -9.22
C GLY A 26 8.84 6.94 -10.06
N SER A 27 9.49 8.00 -10.53
CA SER A 27 10.75 7.86 -11.26
C SER A 27 11.89 7.42 -10.33
N CYS A 28 12.85 6.69 -10.88
CA CYS A 28 14.01 6.21 -10.16
C CYS A 28 15.29 6.53 -10.91
N ILE A 29 16.31 6.92 -10.16
CA ILE A 29 17.67 7.04 -10.68
C ILE A 29 18.65 6.33 -9.74
N TYR A 30 19.76 5.82 -10.29
CA TYR A 30 20.80 5.13 -9.53
C TYR A 30 21.92 6.11 -9.18
N VAL A 31 21.98 6.57 -7.92
CA VAL A 31 22.91 7.62 -7.47
C VAL A 31 23.40 7.39 -6.04
N MET A 32 24.39 8.20 -5.62
CA MET A 32 24.84 8.25 -4.23
C MET A 32 23.77 8.87 -3.29
N PRO A 33 23.75 8.51 -1.99
CA PRO A 33 22.80 9.03 -1.01
C PRO A 33 22.71 10.56 -0.98
N ASP A 34 23.84 11.24 -0.92
CA ASP A 34 23.91 12.70 -0.87
C ASP A 34 23.35 13.37 -2.14
N SER A 35 23.57 12.73 -3.30
CA SER A 35 23.03 13.21 -4.57
C SER A 35 21.51 13.03 -4.63
N CYS A 36 20.99 11.93 -4.10
CA CYS A 36 19.55 11.67 -3.99
C CYS A 36 18.85 12.75 -3.16
N ILE A 37 19.40 13.05 -1.99
CA ILE A 37 18.87 14.10 -1.10
C ILE A 37 18.90 15.48 -1.78
N GLN A 38 19.99 15.84 -2.45
CA GLN A 38 20.12 17.12 -3.17
C GLN A 38 19.11 17.27 -4.32
N LEU A 39 18.71 16.15 -4.93
CA LEU A 39 17.71 16.10 -6.01
C LEU A 39 16.27 16.02 -5.48
N GLY A 40 16.09 15.94 -4.16
CA GLY A 40 14.77 15.87 -3.52
C GLY A 40 14.14 14.47 -3.55
N GLY A 41 14.93 13.42 -3.78
CA GLY A 41 14.45 12.04 -3.78
C GLY A 41 14.66 11.32 -2.46
N GLY A 42 14.01 10.17 -2.31
CA GLY A 42 14.18 9.23 -1.20
C GLY A 42 15.16 8.11 -1.54
N PHE A 43 16.29 8.05 -0.83
CA PHE A 43 17.29 7.01 -1.04
C PHE A 43 16.85 5.68 -0.42
N GLN A 44 16.83 4.60 -1.21
CA GLN A 44 16.30 3.29 -0.83
C GLN A 44 17.35 2.34 -0.21
N GLY A 45 18.59 2.78 -0.13
CA GLY A 45 19.69 2.01 0.44
C GLY A 45 20.79 1.67 -0.56
N ASN A 46 21.97 1.35 -0.02
CA ASN A 46 23.13 1.00 -0.83
C ASN A 46 22.90 -0.31 -1.60
N GLY A 47 23.26 -0.34 -2.88
CA GLY A 47 23.16 -1.54 -3.71
C GLY A 47 21.73 -1.87 -4.18
N THR A 48 20.72 -1.05 -3.86
CA THR A 48 19.39 -1.19 -4.45
C THR A 48 19.39 -0.71 -5.89
N GLU A 49 18.69 -1.42 -6.77
CA GLU A 49 18.63 -1.11 -8.22
C GLU A 49 17.23 -0.63 -8.60
N CYS A 50 17.13 0.35 -9.50
CA CYS A 50 15.85 0.89 -9.96
C CYS A 50 14.96 -0.15 -10.64
N GLU A 51 15.54 -1.17 -11.28
CA GLU A 51 14.81 -2.25 -11.94
C GLU A 51 14.07 -3.18 -10.94
N THR A 52 14.51 -3.20 -9.69
CA THR A 52 13.95 -4.06 -8.62
C THR A 52 13.33 -3.26 -7.48
N THR A 53 13.43 -1.93 -7.52
CA THR A 53 12.89 -1.03 -6.49
C THR A 53 11.63 -0.36 -7.02
N GLU A 54 10.50 -0.63 -6.39
CA GLU A 54 9.27 0.12 -6.64
C GLU A 54 9.34 1.46 -5.90
N CYS A 55 9.41 2.54 -6.65
CA CYS A 55 9.38 3.89 -6.10
C CYS A 55 7.94 4.30 -5.78
N PRO A 56 7.67 4.77 -4.55
CA PRO A 56 6.34 5.27 -4.21
C PRO A 56 6.02 6.51 -5.05
N VAL A 57 4.83 6.54 -5.62
CA VAL A 57 4.28 7.74 -6.28
C VAL A 57 3.53 8.55 -5.24
N ALA A 58 3.81 9.84 -5.12
CA ALA A 58 3.07 10.71 -4.22
C ALA A 58 1.58 10.65 -4.56
N GLY A 59 0.75 10.39 -3.55
CA GLY A 59 -0.66 10.09 -3.75
C GLY A 59 -0.94 8.72 -4.36
N ALA A 60 0.07 7.81 -4.43
CA ALA A 60 -0.18 6.43 -4.81
C ALA A 60 -1.24 5.83 -3.89
N GLY A 61 -2.25 5.25 -4.51
CA GLY A 61 -3.38 4.69 -3.79
C GLY A 61 -4.47 5.67 -3.38
N ASP A 62 -4.30 6.98 -3.50
CA ASP A 62 -5.34 7.96 -3.14
C ASP A 62 -6.60 7.81 -4.02
N GLU A 63 -6.44 7.33 -5.24
CA GLU A 63 -7.54 7.05 -6.17
C GLU A 63 -7.36 5.65 -6.77
N CYS A 64 -8.46 5.00 -7.12
CA CYS A 64 -8.42 3.68 -7.74
C CYS A 64 -7.57 3.63 -9.03
N SER A 65 -7.51 4.72 -9.79
CA SER A 65 -6.74 4.82 -11.03
C SER A 65 -5.22 4.72 -10.82
N ASN A 66 -4.75 5.05 -9.62
CA ASN A 66 -3.34 4.96 -9.20
C ASN A 66 -3.17 4.01 -8.00
N ALA A 67 -4.03 3.01 -7.88
CA ALA A 67 -4.00 2.02 -6.80
C ALA A 67 -2.60 1.38 -6.66
N MET A 68 -2.12 1.28 -5.43
CA MET A 68 -0.88 0.60 -5.08
C MET A 68 -0.97 -0.89 -5.45
N ILE A 69 0.15 -1.52 -5.78
CA ILE A 69 0.18 -2.96 -6.03
C ILE A 69 0.20 -3.68 -4.68
N ALA A 70 -0.74 -4.61 -4.48
CA ALA A 70 -0.75 -5.51 -3.34
C ALA A 70 -0.23 -6.90 -3.73
N TYR A 71 0.44 -7.53 -2.79
CA TYR A 71 0.99 -8.88 -2.90
C TYR A 71 0.41 -9.78 -1.80
N ASP A 72 0.52 -11.09 -1.99
CA ASP A 72 0.26 -12.06 -0.93
C ASP A 72 1.15 -11.73 0.29
N GLY A 73 0.59 -11.78 1.49
CA GLY A 73 1.24 -11.35 2.73
C GLY A 73 0.97 -9.89 3.08
N SER A 74 1.93 -9.23 3.74
CA SER A 74 1.75 -7.93 4.35
C SER A 74 2.08 -6.77 3.42
N ASN A 75 1.17 -5.81 3.33
CA ASN A 75 1.28 -4.56 2.56
C ASN A 75 1.01 -3.38 3.50
N SER A 76 1.97 -2.49 3.68
CA SER A 76 1.79 -1.31 4.54
C SER A 76 0.91 -0.26 3.86
N PHE A 77 0.09 0.44 4.63
CA PHE A 77 -0.71 1.56 4.14
C PHE A 77 -0.75 2.73 5.12
N GLU A 78 -1.12 3.90 4.60
CA GLU A 78 -1.32 5.14 5.34
C GLU A 78 -2.45 5.94 4.69
N THR A 79 -3.40 6.43 5.51
CA THR A 79 -4.51 7.27 5.08
C THR A 79 -4.44 8.70 5.63
N LEU A 80 -3.38 9.06 6.39
CA LEU A 80 -3.25 10.37 7.04
C LEU A 80 -3.13 11.53 6.04
N THR A 81 -2.54 11.26 4.87
CA THR A 81 -2.35 12.27 3.80
C THR A 81 -3.27 12.02 2.60
N ALA A 82 -4.06 10.95 2.64
CA ALA A 82 -5.02 10.61 1.60
C ALA A 82 -6.23 11.55 1.61
N THR A 83 -6.92 11.60 0.47
CA THR A 83 -8.18 12.33 0.31
C THR A 83 -9.35 11.35 0.15
N PRO A 84 -10.59 11.75 0.48
CA PRO A 84 -11.73 10.89 0.22
C PRO A 84 -11.95 10.71 -1.28
N SER A 85 -11.85 9.48 -1.78
CA SER A 85 -12.22 9.16 -3.17
C SER A 85 -13.72 9.36 -3.41
N ALA A 86 -14.10 9.69 -4.64
CA ALA A 86 -15.50 9.79 -5.04
C ALA A 86 -16.24 8.46 -4.83
N ASN A 87 -17.58 8.54 -4.70
CA ASN A 87 -18.48 7.39 -4.56
C ASN A 87 -18.12 6.48 -3.38
N PRO A 88 -18.57 6.80 -2.16
CA PRO A 88 -18.33 5.99 -0.97
C PRO A 88 -18.84 4.56 -1.20
N PRO A 89 -18.18 3.53 -0.62
CA PRO A 89 -18.63 2.16 -0.74
C PRO A 89 -20.01 1.96 -0.10
N SER A 90 -20.72 0.94 -0.58
CA SER A 90 -22.06 0.58 -0.10
C SER A 90 -21.96 -0.47 0.99
N ASP A 91 -22.79 -0.35 2.04
CA ASP A 91 -22.93 -1.37 3.09
C ASP A 91 -23.66 -2.63 2.60
N ALA A 92 -24.21 -2.63 1.39
CA ALA A 92 -25.09 -3.70 0.89
C ALA A 92 -24.40 -5.08 0.83
N GLN A 93 -23.07 -5.13 0.70
CA GLN A 93 -22.27 -6.35 0.67
C GLN A 93 -21.55 -6.63 2.00
N CYS A 94 -21.73 -5.81 3.03
CA CYS A 94 -21.13 -6.02 4.34
C CYS A 94 -21.90 -7.11 5.10
N ALA A 95 -21.23 -8.18 5.50
CA ALA A 95 -21.81 -9.34 6.18
C ALA A 95 -22.13 -9.04 7.65
N GLY A 96 -23.13 -8.19 7.88
CA GLY A 96 -23.62 -7.87 9.23
C GLY A 96 -22.83 -6.76 9.96
N THR A 97 -21.96 -6.08 9.25
CA THR A 97 -21.22 -4.90 9.72
C THR A 97 -21.62 -3.66 8.92
N TYR A 98 -21.10 -2.51 9.32
CA TYR A 98 -21.35 -1.23 8.66
C TYR A 98 -20.02 -0.53 8.46
N LEU A 99 -19.87 0.17 7.33
CA LEU A 99 -18.67 0.94 7.06
C LEU A 99 -18.69 2.33 7.71
N ASP A 100 -19.88 2.94 7.81
CA ASP A 100 -20.09 4.35 8.18
C ASP A 100 -19.00 5.26 7.57
N TRP A 101 -18.80 5.08 6.25
CA TRP A 101 -17.62 5.58 5.52
C TRP A 101 -17.51 7.09 5.52
N ASP A 102 -18.66 7.76 5.44
CA ASP A 102 -18.78 9.22 5.36
C ASP A 102 -17.76 9.82 4.36
N ASN A 103 -16.99 10.81 4.74
CA ASN A 103 -15.89 11.37 3.94
C ASN A 103 -14.52 10.86 4.42
N SER A 104 -14.40 9.56 4.66
CA SER A 104 -13.16 8.96 5.12
C SER A 104 -12.03 9.16 4.11
N PRO A 105 -10.86 9.62 4.52
CA PRO A 105 -9.65 9.48 3.72
C PRO A 105 -9.42 7.99 3.44
N ASP A 106 -9.11 7.65 2.21
CA ASP A 106 -8.99 6.25 1.82
C ASP A 106 -7.85 5.99 0.84
N VAL A 107 -7.40 4.74 0.81
CA VAL A 107 -6.37 4.29 -0.13
C VAL A 107 -6.82 3.02 -0.84
N TRP A 108 -6.31 2.86 -2.06
CA TRP A 108 -6.62 1.77 -2.95
C TRP A 108 -5.42 0.89 -3.22
N PHE A 109 -5.66 -0.41 -3.18
CA PHE A 109 -4.74 -1.43 -3.64
C PHE A 109 -5.30 -2.17 -4.84
N ARG A 110 -4.42 -2.61 -5.72
CA ARG A 110 -4.71 -3.50 -6.85
C ARG A 110 -4.00 -4.82 -6.61
N TYR A 111 -4.77 -5.87 -6.45
CA TYR A 111 -4.30 -7.24 -6.25
C TYR A 111 -4.63 -8.08 -7.49
N THR A 112 -3.67 -8.87 -7.98
CA THR A 112 -3.91 -9.87 -9.02
C THR A 112 -3.76 -11.24 -8.39
N ALA A 113 -4.84 -12.03 -8.39
CA ALA A 113 -4.84 -13.33 -7.73
C ALA A 113 -3.85 -14.30 -8.41
N SER A 114 -2.94 -14.85 -7.62
CA SER A 114 -1.92 -15.81 -8.08
C SER A 114 -2.50 -17.20 -8.34
N SER A 115 -3.61 -17.55 -7.68
CA SER A 115 -4.31 -18.83 -7.77
C SER A 115 -5.81 -18.66 -7.61
N THR A 116 -6.59 -19.64 -8.09
CA THR A 116 -8.03 -19.72 -7.81
C THR A 116 -8.25 -20.36 -6.45
N GLY A 117 -9.03 -19.71 -5.58
CA GLY A 117 -9.33 -20.22 -4.24
C GLY A 117 -9.90 -19.18 -3.31
N GLY A 118 -10.05 -19.54 -2.04
CA GLY A 118 -10.39 -18.60 -0.99
C GLY A 118 -9.17 -17.74 -0.64
N ILE A 119 -9.41 -16.47 -0.40
CA ILE A 119 -8.43 -15.56 0.21
C ILE A 119 -9.04 -14.94 1.47
N HIS A 120 -8.18 -14.64 2.43
CA HIS A 120 -8.50 -13.85 3.60
C HIS A 120 -7.78 -12.50 3.49
N ILE A 121 -8.54 -11.41 3.55
CA ILE A 121 -8.03 -10.04 3.45
C ILE A 121 -8.31 -9.37 4.78
N THR A 122 -7.30 -8.87 5.48
CA THR A 122 -7.46 -8.28 6.79
C THR A 122 -6.60 -7.05 7.01
N THR A 123 -7.12 -6.12 7.82
CA THR A 123 -6.38 -4.98 8.37
C THR A 123 -5.98 -5.23 9.83
N CYS A 124 -5.83 -6.48 10.22
CA CYS A 124 -5.39 -6.90 11.55
C CYS A 124 -4.00 -6.35 11.87
N ASP A 125 -3.95 -5.30 12.66
CA ASP A 125 -2.73 -4.65 13.14
C ASP A 125 -3.02 -4.03 14.51
N ALA A 126 -2.28 -4.41 15.54
CA ALA A 126 -2.48 -3.94 16.92
C ALA A 126 -2.29 -2.42 17.08
N SER A 127 -1.59 -1.78 16.16
CA SER A 127 -1.28 -0.34 16.17
C SER A 127 -2.13 0.47 15.19
N SER A 128 -3.02 -0.17 14.43
CA SER A 128 -3.88 0.49 13.45
C SER A 128 -5.06 1.23 14.12
N TYR A 129 -5.88 1.87 13.29
CA TYR A 129 -7.08 2.58 13.69
C TYR A 129 -8.35 1.76 13.37
N ASP A 130 -9.52 2.27 13.65
CA ASP A 130 -10.82 1.71 13.29
C ASP A 130 -11.00 1.76 11.77
N THR A 131 -10.68 0.65 11.10
CA THR A 131 -10.63 0.55 9.65
C THR A 131 -11.96 0.12 9.05
N SER A 132 -12.19 0.50 7.80
CA SER A 132 -13.28 0.01 6.96
C SER A 132 -12.71 -0.52 5.66
N LEU A 133 -13.16 -1.70 5.21
CA LEU A 133 -12.61 -2.42 4.09
C LEU A 133 -13.68 -2.70 3.02
N ALA A 134 -13.38 -2.43 1.78
CA ALA A 134 -14.25 -2.78 0.64
C ALA A 134 -13.44 -3.46 -0.47
N LEU A 135 -14.01 -4.52 -1.05
CA LEU A 135 -13.43 -5.29 -2.15
C LEU A 135 -14.23 -5.09 -3.43
N TYR A 136 -13.52 -4.92 -4.53
CA TYR A 136 -14.08 -4.73 -5.88
C TYR A 136 -13.44 -5.73 -6.84
N GLU A 137 -14.21 -6.24 -7.80
CA GLU A 137 -13.75 -7.22 -8.78
C GLU A 137 -13.69 -6.62 -10.18
N GLY A 138 -12.56 -6.70 -10.85
CA GLY A 138 -12.34 -6.30 -12.23
C GLY A 138 -12.34 -4.80 -12.49
N SER A 139 -13.08 -4.02 -11.70
CA SER A 139 -13.15 -2.54 -11.82
C SER A 139 -13.48 -1.90 -10.47
N CYS A 140 -13.15 -0.64 -10.32
CA CYS A 140 -13.38 0.16 -9.12
C CYS A 140 -14.87 0.44 -8.80
N ASP A 141 -15.76 0.11 -9.72
CA ASP A 141 -17.20 0.35 -9.58
C ASP A 141 -17.98 -0.93 -9.22
N ASN A 142 -17.34 -2.10 -9.28
CA ASN A 142 -17.96 -3.39 -9.02
C ASN A 142 -17.61 -3.90 -7.62
N GLN A 143 -18.20 -3.28 -6.60
CA GLN A 143 -18.03 -3.74 -5.21
C GLN A 143 -18.68 -5.11 -5.01
N VAL A 144 -17.94 -6.06 -4.42
CA VAL A 144 -18.37 -7.46 -4.22
C VAL A 144 -18.41 -7.87 -2.75
N ALA A 145 -17.64 -7.21 -1.88
CA ALA A 145 -17.65 -7.45 -0.45
C ALA A 145 -17.26 -6.20 0.32
N CYS A 146 -17.59 -6.15 1.59
CA CYS A 146 -17.10 -5.14 2.54
C CYS A 146 -17.20 -5.63 3.98
N ASN A 147 -16.44 -5.00 4.85
CA ASN A 147 -16.47 -5.26 6.28
C ASN A 147 -15.98 -4.02 7.05
N GLY A 148 -16.69 -3.67 8.14
CA GLY A 148 -16.32 -2.58 9.04
C GLY A 148 -15.72 -3.08 10.36
N ASP A 149 -16.05 -4.33 10.77
CA ASP A 149 -15.59 -4.92 12.04
C ASP A 149 -15.30 -6.41 11.84
N GLY A 150 -14.05 -6.81 11.96
CA GLY A 150 -13.62 -8.20 11.99
C GLY A 150 -13.64 -8.77 13.41
N TYR A 151 -13.90 -10.06 13.53
CA TYR A 151 -14.04 -10.72 14.84
C TYR A 151 -13.27 -12.05 14.94
N THR A 152 -12.67 -12.52 13.86
CA THR A 152 -12.00 -13.83 13.84
C THR A 152 -10.51 -13.74 14.10
N ASP A 153 -9.87 -12.68 13.68
CA ASP A 153 -8.46 -12.44 13.92
C ASP A 153 -8.17 -12.05 15.37
N THR A 154 -6.99 -12.43 15.84
CA THR A 154 -6.56 -12.17 17.22
C THR A 154 -5.25 -11.38 17.26
N GLY A 155 -5.11 -10.50 18.25
CA GLY A 155 -3.92 -9.67 18.39
C GLY A 155 -4.01 -8.35 17.64
N CYS A 156 -5.16 -8.04 17.06
CA CYS A 156 -5.46 -6.83 16.34
C CYS A 156 -6.01 -5.73 17.27
N GLN A 157 -6.13 -4.52 16.75
CA GLN A 157 -7.01 -3.53 17.35
C GLN A 157 -8.48 -4.01 17.23
N SER A 158 -9.37 -3.53 18.12
CA SER A 158 -10.70 -4.11 18.31
C SER A 158 -11.68 -3.96 17.15
N TYR A 159 -11.42 -3.03 16.24
CA TYR A 159 -12.28 -2.65 15.12
C TYR A 159 -11.51 -2.74 13.78
N HIS A 160 -10.64 -3.76 13.64
CA HIS A 160 -10.05 -4.09 12.35
C HIS A 160 -11.12 -4.66 11.41
N SER A 161 -10.85 -4.64 10.12
CA SER A 161 -11.74 -5.21 9.11
C SER A 161 -11.16 -6.48 8.51
N GLU A 162 -12.04 -7.44 8.16
CA GLU A 162 -11.65 -8.71 7.52
C GLU A 162 -12.67 -9.14 6.46
N ILE A 163 -12.21 -9.66 5.33
CA ILE A 163 -13.03 -10.18 4.24
C ILE A 163 -12.50 -11.54 3.81
N ASP A 164 -13.37 -12.56 3.85
CA ASP A 164 -13.14 -13.83 3.16
C ASP A 164 -13.81 -13.78 1.78
N TYR A 165 -13.07 -14.06 0.73
CA TYR A 165 -13.59 -14.03 -0.64
C TYR A 165 -12.98 -15.13 -1.50
N THR A 166 -13.72 -15.59 -2.53
CA THR A 166 -13.21 -16.56 -3.50
C THR A 166 -12.76 -15.82 -4.75
N VAL A 167 -11.49 -15.98 -5.11
CA VAL A 167 -10.85 -15.34 -6.26
C VAL A 167 -10.54 -16.32 -7.38
N GLU A 168 -10.39 -15.81 -8.59
CA GLU A 168 -9.95 -16.58 -9.77
C GLU A 168 -8.56 -16.13 -10.21
N ALA A 169 -7.68 -17.10 -10.47
CA ALA A 169 -6.31 -16.83 -10.91
C ALA A 169 -6.24 -15.91 -12.13
N GLY A 170 -5.41 -14.89 -12.04
CA GLY A 170 -5.21 -13.89 -13.09
C GLY A 170 -6.24 -12.76 -13.10
N ASN A 171 -7.34 -12.87 -12.34
CA ASN A 171 -8.28 -11.76 -12.19
C ASN A 171 -7.70 -10.67 -11.29
N THR A 172 -8.11 -9.43 -11.56
CA THR A 172 -7.70 -8.26 -10.79
C THR A 172 -8.81 -7.86 -9.82
N TYR A 173 -8.41 -7.60 -8.60
CA TYR A 173 -9.27 -7.12 -7.52
C TYR A 173 -8.73 -5.78 -7.02
N TYR A 174 -9.63 -4.90 -6.59
CA TYR A 174 -9.27 -3.64 -5.95
C TYR A 174 -9.74 -3.68 -4.50
N ILE A 175 -8.87 -3.25 -3.61
CA ILE A 175 -9.12 -3.22 -2.16
C ILE A 175 -9.06 -1.77 -1.74
N ARG A 176 -10.14 -1.27 -1.17
CA ARG A 176 -10.24 0.11 -0.67
C ARG A 176 -10.27 0.08 0.85
N ILE A 177 -9.40 0.85 1.46
CA ILE A 177 -9.25 0.97 2.90
C ILE A 177 -9.52 2.40 3.32
N GLY A 178 -10.49 2.61 4.18
CA GLY A 178 -10.78 3.86 4.86
C GLY A 178 -10.95 3.61 6.35
N GLY A 179 -11.74 4.43 7.02
CA GLY A 179 -12.00 4.26 8.43
C GLY A 179 -13.41 4.66 8.83
N TRP A 180 -13.84 4.17 9.97
CA TRP A 180 -15.11 4.50 10.58
C TRP A 180 -15.21 6.01 10.86
N GLN A 181 -16.29 6.65 10.38
CA GLN A 181 -16.59 8.08 10.60
C GLN A 181 -15.41 9.04 10.32
N GLY A 182 -14.65 8.78 9.26
CA GLY A 182 -13.51 9.60 8.88
C GLY A 182 -12.22 9.31 9.67
N ALA A 183 -12.16 8.21 10.41
CA ALA A 183 -10.91 7.77 11.05
C ALA A 183 -9.82 7.54 10.00
N SER A 184 -8.58 7.89 10.35
CA SER A 184 -7.41 7.76 9.49
C SER A 184 -6.18 7.39 10.31
N GLY A 185 -5.19 6.79 9.66
CA GLY A 185 -3.98 6.32 10.33
C GLY A 185 -3.07 5.52 9.42
N THR A 186 -2.22 4.74 10.05
CA THR A 186 -1.35 3.75 9.39
C THR A 186 -1.81 2.34 9.75
N GLY A 187 -1.46 1.37 8.93
CA GLY A 187 -1.76 -0.03 9.21
C GLY A 187 -1.12 -0.99 8.22
N THR A 188 -1.47 -2.24 8.38
CA THR A 188 -1.03 -3.34 7.52
C THR A 188 -2.24 -4.02 6.90
N LEU A 189 -2.28 -4.10 5.56
CA LEU A 189 -3.18 -4.96 4.81
C LEU A 189 -2.50 -6.31 4.60
N THR A 190 -3.09 -7.38 5.09
CA THR A 190 -2.60 -8.74 4.87
C THR A 190 -3.54 -9.49 3.94
N ILE A 191 -2.99 -10.24 2.96
CA ILE A 191 -3.72 -11.10 2.01
C ILE A 191 -3.13 -12.50 2.12
N GLU A 192 -3.97 -13.50 2.49
CA GLU A 192 -3.57 -14.90 2.72
C GLU A 192 -4.43 -15.89 1.93
#